data_0f00c2385863b8b9148dd088fab67f24
#
_entry.id   0f00c2385863b8b9148dd088fab67f24
#
_cell.length_a   1.000
_cell.length_b   1.000
_cell.length_c   1.000
_cell.angle_alpha   90.00
_cell.angle_beta   90.00
_cell.angle_gamma   90.00
#
_symmetry.space_group_name_H-M   'P 1'
#
loop_
_entity.id
_entity.type
_entity.pdbx_description
1 polymer ?
#
loop_
_entity_poly.entity_id
_entity_poly.type
_entity_poly.pdbx_seq_one_letter_code
_entity_poly.pdbx_strand_id
1 'polypeptide(L)'
;MLADELTTKARQLGVRHTATISGVKSVYYEYPSDGSSAETVVLIHGYRGNHRGLEAIGGGLGKYRVLMPDLPGFGESMELTGVHDLDAYANWLEQFLITLGADKTSHVVGHSFGSLVVGLYASRRSSKSVILINPVSAPALSGPRAFLTKITSAFYHLSRSLPEGFANWLLRSPIAVMVMSSVMAKTTNRSLRRWIHKQHLDNFSDFASVKVAAEAYDASISTDLSKMAYLITSPVLIIAAVLDDITSIQVQRDVAETYPNATVVELPNVGHLVHYEAPAEAAIHISAFVESNK
;
A
#
# COMPACT_ATOMS: atom_id res chain seq x y z
N MET A 1 0.68 21.47 -8.86
CA MET A 1 -0.40 20.78 -8.12
C MET A 1 0.22 20.10 -6.92
N LEU A 2 -0.36 20.23 -5.72
CA LEU A 2 0.32 19.81 -4.47
C LEU A 2 0.83 18.37 -4.48
N ALA A 3 0.05 17.39 -4.94
CA ALA A 3 0.50 16.00 -5.06
C ALA A 3 1.71 15.84 -5.99
N ASP A 4 1.74 16.54 -7.10
CA ASP A 4 2.85 16.53 -8.05
C ASP A 4 4.11 17.22 -7.49
N GLU A 5 3.94 18.30 -6.75
CA GLU A 5 5.03 18.99 -6.04
C GLU A 5 5.67 18.11 -4.97
N LEU A 6 4.84 17.43 -4.16
CA LEU A 6 5.30 16.49 -3.14
C LEU A 6 6.04 15.29 -3.77
N THR A 7 5.50 14.75 -4.87
CA THR A 7 6.15 13.68 -5.64
C THR A 7 7.51 14.14 -6.19
N THR A 8 7.57 15.35 -6.77
CA THR A 8 8.81 15.91 -7.30
C THR A 8 9.85 16.10 -6.19
N LYS A 9 9.43 16.64 -5.04
CA LYS A 9 10.29 16.77 -3.86
C LYS A 9 10.84 15.41 -3.40
N ALA A 10 10.00 14.40 -3.30
CA ALA A 10 10.43 13.06 -2.93
C ALA A 10 11.47 12.51 -3.91
N ARG A 11 11.21 12.58 -5.21
CA ARG A 11 12.13 12.10 -6.26
C ARG A 11 13.51 12.75 -6.24
N GLN A 12 13.58 14.01 -5.84
CA GLN A 12 14.86 14.71 -5.71
C GLN A 12 15.70 14.22 -4.52
N LEU A 13 15.05 13.71 -3.48
CA LEU A 13 15.69 13.30 -2.23
C LEU A 13 15.88 11.78 -2.13
N GLY A 14 15.11 11.01 -2.88
CA GLY A 14 15.08 9.55 -2.79
C GLY A 14 16.39 8.91 -3.25
N VAL A 15 17.00 8.12 -2.38
CA VAL A 15 18.21 7.33 -2.67
C VAL A 15 17.80 5.87 -2.84
N ARG A 16 18.14 5.30 -4.00
CA ARG A 16 17.86 3.89 -4.31
C ARG A 16 18.86 2.98 -3.63
N HIS A 17 18.35 1.97 -2.93
CA HIS A 17 19.12 0.92 -2.27
C HIS A 17 18.71 -0.46 -2.72
N THR A 18 19.57 -1.44 -2.49
CA THR A 18 19.27 -2.86 -2.66
C THR A 18 19.70 -3.63 -1.43
N ALA A 19 18.90 -4.61 -1.04
CA ALA A 19 19.23 -5.55 0.03
C ALA A 19 18.78 -6.96 -0.38
N THR A 20 19.43 -7.99 0.17
CA THR A 20 18.95 -9.36 0.04
C THR A 20 18.05 -9.68 1.23
N ILE A 21 16.76 -9.82 0.98
CA ILE A 21 15.74 -10.07 1.99
C ILE A 21 15.12 -11.44 1.69
N SER A 22 15.12 -12.35 2.66
CA SER A 22 14.62 -13.72 2.46
C SER A 22 15.21 -14.43 1.23
N GLY A 23 16.49 -14.18 0.92
CA GLY A 23 17.19 -14.73 -0.23
C GLY A 23 16.88 -14.06 -1.58
N VAL A 24 16.07 -13.00 -1.59
CA VAL A 24 15.62 -12.30 -2.79
C VAL A 24 16.19 -10.88 -2.82
N LYS A 25 16.70 -10.45 -4.00
CA LYS A 25 17.13 -9.06 -4.19
C LYS A 25 15.90 -8.15 -4.16
N SER A 26 15.84 -7.34 -3.12
CA SER A 26 14.80 -6.36 -2.89
C SER A 26 15.35 -4.95 -3.10
N VAL A 27 14.53 -4.09 -3.70
CA VAL A 27 14.86 -2.68 -3.92
C VAL A 27 13.98 -1.84 -2.99
N TYR A 28 14.59 -0.82 -2.40
CA TYR A 28 13.87 0.18 -1.63
C TYR A 28 14.47 1.56 -1.85
N TYR A 29 13.66 2.56 -1.59
CA TYR A 29 14.08 3.95 -1.65
C TYR A 29 14.09 4.53 -0.25
N GLU A 30 15.19 5.17 0.10
CA GLU A 30 15.35 5.90 1.35
C GLU A 30 15.29 7.39 1.07
N TYR A 31 14.46 8.07 1.84
CA TYR A 31 14.32 9.51 1.83
C TYR A 31 14.84 10.01 3.18
N PRO A 32 15.98 10.73 3.20
CA PRO A 32 16.61 11.15 4.44
C PRO A 32 15.75 12.17 5.18
N SER A 33 15.82 12.14 6.50
CA SER A 33 15.26 13.18 7.36
C SER A 33 15.96 14.52 7.10
N ASP A 34 15.23 15.62 7.25
CA ASP A 34 15.79 16.98 7.29
C ASP A 34 16.60 17.26 8.59
N GLY A 35 16.75 16.27 9.46
CA GLY A 35 17.45 16.34 10.73
C GLY A 35 16.58 16.75 11.92
N SER A 36 15.31 17.05 11.71
CA SER A 36 14.39 17.47 12.79
C SER A 36 13.81 16.31 13.60
N SER A 37 13.93 15.06 13.12
CA SER A 37 13.47 13.87 13.81
C SER A 37 14.38 12.66 13.56
N ALA A 38 14.57 11.83 14.59
CA ALA A 38 15.25 10.53 14.48
C ALA A 38 14.30 9.38 14.11
N GLU A 39 13.00 9.65 13.98
CA GLU A 39 12.00 8.62 13.72
C GLU A 39 12.07 8.09 12.28
N THR A 40 11.81 6.79 12.14
CA THR A 40 11.76 6.11 10.85
C THR A 40 10.31 5.72 10.52
N VAL A 41 9.86 6.05 9.31
CA VAL A 41 8.55 5.67 8.78
C VAL A 41 8.77 4.74 7.59
N VAL A 42 8.14 3.57 7.60
CA VAL A 42 8.21 2.59 6.52
C VAL A 42 6.88 2.53 5.80
N LEU A 43 6.85 2.79 4.49
CA LEU A 43 5.63 2.88 3.68
C LEU A 43 5.53 1.68 2.75
N ILE A 44 4.47 0.86 2.90
CA ILE A 44 4.20 -0.35 2.12
C ILE A 44 3.05 -0.09 1.14
N HIS A 45 3.33 -0.24 -0.15
CA HIS A 45 2.39 0.04 -1.23
C HIS A 45 1.28 -1.01 -1.39
N GLY A 46 0.24 -0.64 -2.12
CA GLY A 46 -0.89 -1.50 -2.46
C GLY A 46 -0.61 -2.47 -3.62
N TYR A 47 -1.61 -3.30 -3.92
CA TYR A 47 -1.56 -4.25 -5.02
C TYR A 47 -1.25 -3.54 -6.36
N ARG A 48 -0.32 -4.12 -7.13
CA ARG A 48 0.21 -3.58 -8.40
C ARG A 48 0.85 -2.18 -8.28
N GLY A 49 1.07 -1.69 -7.07
CA GLY A 49 1.84 -0.48 -6.82
C GLY A 49 3.34 -0.76 -6.75
N ASN A 50 4.09 0.30 -6.49
CA ASN A 50 5.50 0.32 -6.15
C ASN A 50 5.76 1.57 -5.30
N HIS A 51 7.01 1.82 -4.89
CA HIS A 51 7.40 3.00 -4.10
C HIS A 51 6.87 4.32 -4.70
N ARG A 52 6.83 4.45 -6.04
CA ARG A 52 6.41 5.68 -6.73
C ARG A 52 4.97 6.08 -6.43
N GLY A 53 4.10 5.10 -6.18
CA GLY A 53 2.72 5.36 -5.76
C GLY A 53 2.62 6.09 -4.43
N LEU A 54 3.62 5.95 -3.55
CA LEU A 54 3.62 6.54 -2.21
C LEU A 54 4.52 7.79 -2.10
N GLU A 55 5.23 8.19 -3.17
CA GLU A 55 6.15 9.33 -3.16
C GLU A 55 5.49 10.64 -2.72
N ALA A 56 4.23 10.87 -3.08
CA ALA A 56 3.53 12.08 -2.68
C ALA A 56 3.32 12.15 -1.15
N ILE A 57 3.01 11.02 -0.50
CA ILE A 57 2.96 10.95 0.97
C ILE A 57 4.36 11.14 1.55
N GLY A 58 5.36 10.43 1.03
CA GLY A 58 6.74 10.53 1.49
C GLY A 58 7.32 11.94 1.39
N GLY A 59 7.02 12.67 0.31
CA GLY A 59 7.42 14.07 0.16
C GLY A 59 6.84 15.01 1.21
N GLY A 60 5.68 14.63 1.80
CA GLY A 60 5.07 15.31 2.95
C GLY A 60 5.67 14.93 4.29
N LEU A 61 6.47 13.85 4.37
CA LEU A 61 7.07 13.31 5.59
C LEU A 61 8.55 13.67 5.77
N GLY A 62 9.04 14.71 5.09
CA GLY A 62 10.46 15.05 5.00
C GLY A 62 11.21 15.26 6.32
N LYS A 63 10.53 15.40 7.44
CA LYS A 63 11.17 15.48 8.75
C LYS A 63 11.60 14.10 9.30
N TYR A 64 11.10 13.00 8.72
CA TYR A 64 11.43 11.63 9.13
C TYR A 64 12.37 10.95 8.12
N ARG A 65 13.10 9.96 8.58
CA ARG A 65 13.69 8.98 7.67
C ARG A 65 12.57 8.12 7.09
N VAL A 66 12.36 8.14 5.78
CA VAL A 66 11.30 7.36 5.15
C VAL A 66 11.89 6.23 4.32
N LEU A 67 11.40 5.00 4.51
CA LEU A 67 11.78 3.83 3.74
C LEU A 67 10.58 3.36 2.92
N MET A 68 10.74 3.23 1.61
CA MET A 68 9.71 2.74 0.70
C MET A 68 10.25 1.56 -0.11
N PRO A 69 10.06 0.33 0.35
CA PRO A 69 10.40 -0.83 -0.46
C PRO A 69 9.38 -1.06 -1.57
N ASP A 70 9.87 -1.62 -2.67
CA ASP A 70 9.03 -2.34 -3.62
C ASP A 70 8.78 -3.75 -3.07
N LEU A 71 7.54 -4.15 -2.90
CA LEU A 71 7.19 -5.50 -2.48
C LEU A 71 7.72 -6.53 -3.48
N PRO A 72 8.10 -7.74 -3.04
CA PRO A 72 8.61 -8.77 -3.94
C PRO A 72 7.72 -9.01 -5.16
N GLY A 73 8.35 -8.97 -6.34
CA GLY A 73 7.67 -9.12 -7.62
C GLY A 73 6.98 -7.87 -8.15
N PHE A 74 7.13 -6.73 -7.49
CA PHE A 74 6.63 -5.42 -7.95
C PHE A 74 7.78 -4.41 -8.04
N GLY A 75 7.59 -3.40 -8.90
CA GLY A 75 8.60 -2.37 -9.14
C GLY A 75 9.94 -2.98 -9.56
N GLU A 76 10.99 -2.64 -8.82
CA GLU A 76 12.34 -3.10 -9.11
C GLU A 76 12.79 -4.31 -8.25
N SER A 77 11.94 -4.81 -7.35
CA SER A 77 12.23 -5.98 -6.52
C SER A 77 11.99 -7.28 -7.27
N MET A 78 12.90 -8.25 -7.10
CA MET A 78 12.72 -9.60 -7.66
C MET A 78 11.55 -10.32 -6.99
N GLU A 79 10.94 -11.26 -7.69
CA GLU A 79 9.88 -12.11 -7.15
C GLU A 79 10.41 -13.11 -6.12
N LEU A 80 9.58 -13.54 -5.20
CA LEU A 80 9.90 -14.60 -4.25
C LEU A 80 10.07 -15.95 -4.99
N THR A 81 10.87 -16.83 -4.43
CA THR A 81 11.07 -18.18 -4.99
C THR A 81 9.86 -19.09 -4.79
N GLY A 82 8.94 -18.75 -3.88
CA GLY A 82 7.74 -19.51 -3.54
C GLY A 82 6.44 -18.91 -4.06
N VAL A 83 5.39 -19.09 -3.28
CA VAL A 83 4.06 -18.51 -3.52
C VAL A 83 4.04 -17.08 -2.97
N HIS A 84 3.37 -16.18 -3.66
CA HIS A 84 3.20 -14.77 -3.25
C HIS A 84 1.89 -14.62 -2.47
N ASP A 85 1.75 -15.37 -1.37
CA ASP A 85 0.61 -15.23 -0.46
C ASP A 85 0.87 -14.15 0.60
N LEU A 86 -0.15 -13.86 1.40
CA LEU A 86 -0.06 -12.81 2.41
C LEU A 86 0.97 -13.14 3.50
N ASP A 87 1.13 -14.40 3.87
CA ASP A 87 2.13 -14.87 4.83
C ASP A 87 3.56 -14.63 4.32
N ALA A 88 3.80 -14.92 3.05
CA ALA A 88 5.10 -14.68 2.42
C ALA A 88 5.45 -13.19 2.39
N TYR A 89 4.50 -12.31 2.06
CA TYR A 89 4.71 -10.86 2.10
C TYR A 89 4.92 -10.34 3.52
N ALA A 90 4.16 -10.80 4.51
CA ALA A 90 4.33 -10.39 5.91
C ALA A 90 5.66 -10.86 6.50
N ASN A 91 6.08 -12.09 6.19
CA ASN A 91 7.39 -12.61 6.58
C ASN A 91 8.53 -11.86 5.89
N TRP A 92 8.37 -11.50 4.62
CA TRP A 92 9.35 -10.66 3.91
C TRP A 92 9.45 -9.28 4.56
N LEU A 93 8.34 -8.65 4.93
CA LEU A 93 8.34 -7.36 5.62
C LEU A 93 9.07 -7.45 6.96
N GLU A 94 8.84 -8.50 7.76
CA GLU A 94 9.57 -8.74 9.01
C GLU A 94 11.09 -8.80 8.76
N GLN A 95 11.53 -9.58 7.77
CA GLN A 95 12.95 -9.71 7.45
C GLN A 95 13.54 -8.40 6.88
N PHE A 96 12.76 -7.64 6.12
CA PHE A 96 13.14 -6.30 5.64
C PHE A 96 13.42 -5.37 6.82
N LEU A 97 12.50 -5.28 7.78
CA LEU A 97 12.64 -4.42 8.96
C LEU A 97 13.83 -4.84 9.83
N ILE A 98 14.01 -6.14 10.07
CA ILE A 98 15.15 -6.69 10.83
C ILE A 98 16.47 -6.36 10.12
N THR A 99 16.55 -6.59 8.82
CA THR A 99 17.78 -6.35 8.03
C THR A 99 18.23 -4.88 8.07
N LEU A 100 17.27 -3.95 8.15
CA LEU A 100 17.54 -2.52 8.21
C LEU A 100 17.59 -1.96 9.66
N GLY A 101 17.48 -2.82 10.68
CA GLY A 101 17.46 -2.41 12.09
C GLY A 101 16.26 -1.53 12.45
N ALA A 102 15.12 -1.73 11.78
CA ALA A 102 13.90 -0.93 11.92
C ALA A 102 12.73 -1.69 12.56
N ASP A 103 12.91 -2.95 12.94
CA ASP A 103 11.85 -3.88 13.37
C ASP A 103 11.06 -3.41 14.61
N LYS A 104 11.72 -2.74 15.57
CA LYS A 104 11.08 -2.25 16.81
C LYS A 104 11.03 -0.73 16.91
N THR A 105 11.65 -0.05 15.98
CA THR A 105 11.93 1.40 16.07
C THR A 105 11.20 2.21 15.02
N SER A 106 10.48 1.56 14.11
CA SER A 106 9.77 2.24 13.03
C SER A 106 8.27 2.32 13.25
N HIS A 107 7.68 3.32 12.60
CA HIS A 107 6.25 3.45 12.35
C HIS A 107 5.96 2.82 10.98
N VAL A 108 5.13 1.79 10.94
CA VAL A 108 4.89 1.02 9.72
C VAL A 108 3.54 1.40 9.11
N VAL A 109 3.58 1.87 7.87
CA VAL A 109 2.41 2.36 7.13
C VAL A 109 2.08 1.41 6.00
N GLY A 110 0.83 1.00 5.88
CA GLY A 110 0.33 0.18 4.77
C GLY A 110 -0.86 0.81 4.05
N HIS A 111 -0.81 0.86 2.72
CA HIS A 111 -1.92 1.32 1.90
C HIS A 111 -2.60 0.14 1.19
N SER A 112 -3.93 0.04 1.27
CA SER A 112 -4.71 -0.98 0.55
C SER A 112 -4.19 -2.41 0.83
N PHE A 113 -3.74 -3.18 -0.16
CA PHE A 113 -3.08 -4.47 0.05
C PHE A 113 -1.90 -4.39 1.04
N GLY A 114 -1.11 -3.31 0.97
CA GLY A 114 -0.05 -3.06 1.95
C GLY A 114 -0.56 -3.01 3.39
N SER A 115 -1.83 -2.64 3.61
CA SER A 115 -2.45 -2.68 4.94
C SER A 115 -2.66 -4.10 5.46
N LEU A 116 -2.95 -5.06 4.58
CA LEU A 116 -3.01 -6.49 4.96
C LEU A 116 -1.64 -7.02 5.32
N VAL A 117 -0.62 -6.69 4.52
CA VAL A 117 0.78 -7.08 4.78
C VAL A 117 1.24 -6.54 6.13
N VAL A 118 1.03 -5.25 6.38
CA VAL A 118 1.38 -4.59 7.65
C VAL A 118 0.54 -5.13 8.80
N GLY A 119 -0.76 -5.32 8.60
CA GLY A 119 -1.66 -5.86 9.62
C GLY A 119 -1.28 -7.27 10.06
N LEU A 120 -0.98 -8.16 9.10
CA LEU A 120 -0.54 -9.52 9.41
C LEU A 120 0.83 -9.53 10.12
N TYR A 121 1.77 -8.69 9.67
CA TYR A 121 3.04 -8.49 10.39
C TYR A 121 2.78 -8.01 11.82
N ALA A 122 2.00 -6.95 12.00
CA ALA A 122 1.73 -6.33 13.29
C ALA A 122 0.91 -7.22 14.25
N SER A 123 0.12 -8.16 13.74
CA SER A 123 -0.57 -9.17 14.57
C SER A 123 0.39 -10.18 15.20
N ARG A 124 1.63 -10.26 14.71
CA ARG A 124 2.67 -11.19 15.16
C ARG A 124 3.84 -10.51 15.85
N ARG A 125 4.07 -9.22 15.56
CA ARG A 125 5.21 -8.43 16.00
C ARG A 125 4.77 -7.02 16.40
N SER A 126 5.47 -6.44 17.36
CA SER A 126 5.23 -5.05 17.76
C SER A 126 6.07 -4.08 16.93
N SER A 127 5.52 -2.93 16.62
CA SER A 127 6.18 -1.75 16.06
C SER A 127 5.91 -0.55 16.97
N LYS A 128 6.60 0.58 16.78
CA LYS A 128 6.27 1.82 17.51
C LYS A 128 4.81 2.20 17.30
N SER A 129 4.37 2.20 16.04
CA SER A 129 2.96 2.33 15.69
C SER A 129 2.68 1.72 14.32
N VAL A 130 1.41 1.50 14.04
CA VAL A 130 0.89 0.99 12.77
C VAL A 130 -0.06 2.02 12.17
N ILE A 131 0.11 2.35 10.90
CA ILE A 131 -0.76 3.29 10.20
C ILE A 131 -1.33 2.59 8.96
N LEU A 132 -2.65 2.57 8.85
CA LEU A 132 -3.39 1.86 7.82
C LEU A 132 -4.18 2.86 6.97
N ILE A 133 -3.82 3.01 5.70
CA ILE A 133 -4.46 3.94 4.77
C ILE A 133 -5.41 3.13 3.89
N ASN A 134 -6.71 3.46 3.96
CA ASN A 134 -7.78 2.72 3.27
C ASN A 134 -7.60 1.20 3.40
N PRO A 135 -7.59 0.69 4.64
CA PRO A 135 -7.32 -0.73 4.87
C PRO A 135 -8.42 -1.63 4.32
N VAL A 136 -8.02 -2.85 3.93
CA VAL A 136 -8.96 -3.91 3.54
C VAL A 136 -9.54 -4.52 4.81
N SER A 137 -10.64 -3.97 5.29
CA SER A 137 -11.25 -4.31 6.60
C SER A 137 -12.48 -5.21 6.50
N ALA A 138 -12.86 -5.64 5.29
CA ALA A 138 -13.96 -6.58 5.08
C ALA A 138 -13.62 -7.60 3.98
N PRO A 139 -14.26 -8.79 3.98
CA PRO A 139 -14.04 -9.77 2.94
C PRO A 139 -14.39 -9.21 1.56
N ALA A 140 -13.43 -9.26 0.63
CA ALA A 140 -13.57 -8.68 -0.71
C ALA A 140 -14.69 -9.34 -1.55
N LEU A 141 -15.08 -10.56 -1.19
CA LEU A 141 -16.17 -11.32 -1.84
C LEU A 141 -17.55 -11.10 -1.18
N SER A 142 -17.63 -10.21 -0.18
CA SER A 142 -18.89 -9.79 0.46
C SER A 142 -19.22 -8.32 0.09
N GLY A 143 -20.51 -7.97 0.11
CA GLY A 143 -20.94 -6.60 -0.14
C GLY A 143 -21.25 -6.27 -1.61
N PRO A 144 -21.54 -4.99 -1.90
CA PRO A 144 -22.09 -4.55 -3.19
C PRO A 144 -21.19 -4.81 -4.41
N ARG A 145 -19.87 -4.91 -4.18
CA ARG A 145 -18.86 -5.11 -5.25
C ARG A 145 -18.37 -6.56 -5.38
N ALA A 146 -18.90 -7.50 -4.61
CA ALA A 146 -18.52 -8.91 -4.67
C ALA A 146 -18.56 -9.48 -6.11
N PHE A 147 -19.51 -9.02 -6.93
CA PHE A 147 -19.62 -9.43 -8.34
C PHE A 147 -18.41 -8.95 -9.16
N LEU A 148 -18.00 -7.70 -9.01
CA LEU A 148 -16.80 -7.15 -9.68
C LEU A 148 -15.54 -7.87 -9.23
N THR A 149 -15.40 -8.15 -7.93
CA THR A 149 -14.27 -8.93 -7.38
C THR A 149 -14.22 -10.32 -7.99
N LYS A 150 -15.36 -11.00 -8.16
CA LYS A 150 -15.44 -12.33 -8.83
C LYS A 150 -15.00 -12.26 -10.28
N ILE A 151 -15.45 -11.24 -11.04
CA ILE A 151 -15.02 -11.04 -12.43
C ILE A 151 -13.50 -10.81 -12.49
N THR A 152 -12.97 -9.95 -11.63
CA THR A 152 -11.54 -9.66 -11.56
C THR A 152 -10.74 -10.90 -11.17
N SER A 153 -11.23 -11.68 -10.20
CA SER A 153 -10.63 -12.96 -9.82
C SER A 153 -10.60 -13.95 -11.01
N ALA A 154 -11.73 -14.11 -11.69
CA ALA A 154 -11.80 -14.96 -12.88
C ALA A 154 -10.84 -14.49 -14.00
N PHE A 155 -10.69 -13.18 -14.17
CA PHE A 155 -9.74 -12.60 -15.13
C PHE A 155 -8.28 -12.96 -14.79
N TYR A 156 -7.86 -12.86 -13.53
CA TYR A 156 -6.51 -13.25 -13.10
C TYR A 156 -6.30 -14.77 -13.16
N HIS A 157 -7.28 -15.58 -12.76
CA HIS A 157 -7.20 -17.03 -12.90
C HIS A 157 -7.10 -17.48 -14.35
N LEU A 158 -7.92 -16.90 -15.24
CA LEU A 158 -7.87 -17.19 -16.67
C LEU A 158 -6.52 -16.80 -17.28
N SER A 159 -5.94 -15.66 -16.85
CA SER A 159 -4.65 -15.21 -17.37
C SER A 159 -3.51 -16.20 -17.12
N ARG A 160 -3.57 -17.00 -16.03
CA ARG A 160 -2.61 -18.09 -15.76
C ARG A 160 -2.67 -19.23 -16.78
N SER A 161 -3.81 -19.43 -17.44
CA SER A 161 -4.03 -20.49 -18.42
C SER A 161 -3.71 -20.07 -19.86
N LEU A 162 -3.42 -18.77 -20.07
CA LEU A 162 -3.08 -18.23 -21.38
C LEU A 162 -1.57 -18.35 -21.66
N PRO A 163 -1.14 -18.39 -22.95
CA PRO A 163 0.27 -18.25 -23.27
C PRO A 163 0.87 -17.01 -22.62
N GLU A 164 2.02 -17.13 -21.99
CA GLU A 164 2.63 -16.11 -21.14
C GLU A 164 2.74 -14.73 -21.81
N GLY A 165 3.16 -14.69 -23.08
CA GLY A 165 3.26 -13.44 -23.84
C GLY A 165 1.91 -12.73 -24.00
N PHE A 166 0.84 -13.49 -24.27
CA PHE A 166 -0.50 -12.93 -24.40
C PHE A 166 -1.07 -12.48 -23.04
N ALA A 167 -0.87 -13.27 -21.99
CA ALA A 167 -1.28 -12.92 -20.63
C ALA A 167 -0.58 -11.64 -20.14
N ASN A 168 0.74 -11.53 -20.36
CA ASN A 168 1.50 -10.32 -20.05
C ASN A 168 0.98 -9.10 -20.81
N TRP A 169 0.74 -9.23 -22.12
CA TRP A 169 0.16 -8.16 -22.92
C TRP A 169 -1.20 -7.71 -22.39
N LEU A 170 -2.07 -8.67 -22.06
CA LEU A 170 -3.41 -8.40 -21.54
C LEU A 170 -3.37 -7.68 -20.19
N LEU A 171 -2.60 -8.20 -19.22
CA LEU A 171 -2.49 -7.65 -17.87
C LEU A 171 -1.81 -6.27 -17.86
N ARG A 172 -0.89 -6.00 -18.78
CA ARG A 172 -0.18 -4.71 -18.91
C ARG A 172 -0.88 -3.74 -19.86
N SER A 173 -2.06 -4.12 -20.41
CA SER A 173 -2.79 -3.29 -21.36
C SER A 173 -3.11 -1.90 -20.77
N PRO A 174 -2.71 -0.81 -21.45
CA PRO A 174 -3.07 0.56 -21.02
C PRO A 174 -4.59 0.75 -20.89
N ILE A 175 -5.38 0.03 -21.70
CA ILE A 175 -6.86 0.10 -21.63
C ILE A 175 -7.34 -0.47 -20.30
N ALA A 176 -6.85 -1.65 -19.88
CA ALA A 176 -7.20 -2.25 -18.60
C ALA A 176 -6.80 -1.34 -17.42
N VAL A 177 -5.59 -0.76 -17.47
CA VAL A 177 -5.11 0.20 -16.47
C VAL A 177 -6.01 1.45 -16.41
N MET A 178 -6.40 2.00 -17.55
CA MET A 178 -7.27 3.19 -17.62
C MET A 178 -8.68 2.92 -17.10
N VAL A 179 -9.25 1.75 -17.39
CA VAL A 179 -10.56 1.35 -16.83
C VAL A 179 -10.49 1.30 -15.32
N MET A 180 -9.49 0.62 -14.75
CA MET A 180 -9.31 0.55 -13.30
C MET A 180 -9.08 1.93 -12.69
N SER A 181 -8.17 2.72 -13.27
CA SER A 181 -7.88 4.09 -12.82
C SER A 181 -9.15 4.96 -12.80
N SER A 182 -10.00 4.84 -13.82
CA SER A 182 -11.24 5.62 -13.92
C SER A 182 -12.28 5.26 -12.87
N VAL A 183 -12.34 3.97 -12.49
CA VAL A 183 -13.23 3.47 -11.44
C VAL A 183 -12.78 3.92 -10.07
N MET A 184 -11.45 3.90 -9.82
CA MET A 184 -10.89 4.16 -8.49
C MET A 184 -10.76 5.65 -8.18
N ALA A 185 -10.46 6.52 -9.17
CA ALA A 185 -10.32 7.96 -8.97
C ALA A 185 -11.66 8.64 -8.75
N LYS A 186 -11.89 9.20 -7.55
CA LYS A 186 -13.13 9.89 -7.16
C LYS A 186 -13.06 11.41 -7.32
N THR A 187 -11.86 11.95 -7.39
CA THR A 187 -11.67 13.40 -7.53
C THR A 187 -12.43 13.99 -8.72
N THR A 188 -13.09 15.12 -8.49
CA THR A 188 -13.73 15.93 -9.55
C THR A 188 -12.77 16.92 -10.21
N ASN A 189 -11.59 17.12 -9.63
CA ASN A 189 -10.54 17.97 -10.17
C ASN A 189 -9.93 17.32 -11.42
N ARG A 190 -10.17 17.94 -12.58
CA ARG A 190 -9.72 17.39 -13.88
C ARG A 190 -8.20 17.30 -14.02
N SER A 191 -7.44 18.22 -13.41
CA SER A 191 -5.98 18.20 -13.45
C SER A 191 -5.42 17.07 -12.59
N LEU A 192 -5.94 16.92 -11.38
CA LEU A 192 -5.58 15.82 -10.49
C LEU A 192 -5.95 14.47 -11.09
N ARG A 193 -7.15 14.32 -11.66
CA ARG A 193 -7.59 13.08 -12.33
C ARG A 193 -6.65 12.69 -13.49
N ARG A 194 -6.25 13.65 -14.34
CA ARG A 194 -5.29 13.39 -15.44
C ARG A 194 -3.93 12.96 -14.90
N TRP A 195 -3.47 13.60 -13.83
CA TRP A 195 -2.21 13.24 -13.18
C TRP A 195 -2.28 11.83 -12.58
N ILE A 196 -3.37 11.45 -11.88
CA ILE A 196 -3.61 10.09 -11.36
C ILE A 196 -3.58 9.06 -12.50
N HIS A 197 -4.28 9.31 -13.60
CA HIS A 197 -4.27 8.42 -14.75
C HIS A 197 -2.87 8.21 -15.31
N LYS A 198 -2.07 9.30 -15.38
CA LYS A 198 -0.67 9.20 -15.79
C LYS A 198 0.15 8.36 -14.80
N GLN A 199 0.02 8.57 -13.49
CA GLN A 199 0.72 7.75 -12.48
C GLN A 199 0.38 6.27 -12.62
N HIS A 200 -0.89 5.93 -12.85
CA HIS A 200 -1.30 4.54 -13.06
C HIS A 200 -0.71 3.96 -14.35
N LEU A 201 -0.75 4.69 -15.46
CA LEU A 201 -0.16 4.22 -16.73
C LEU A 201 1.35 4.01 -16.61
N ASP A 202 2.04 4.87 -15.86
CA ASP A 202 3.49 4.79 -15.69
C ASP A 202 3.92 3.65 -14.73
N ASN A 203 3.10 3.28 -13.73
CA ASN A 203 3.55 2.44 -12.62
C ASN A 203 2.76 1.15 -12.40
N PHE A 204 1.49 1.06 -12.81
CA PHE A 204 0.59 -0.02 -12.44
C PHE A 204 0.84 -1.33 -13.19
N SER A 205 1.66 -1.31 -14.20
CA SER A 205 2.04 -2.49 -14.99
C SER A 205 3.44 -3.03 -14.64
N ASP A 206 4.03 -2.52 -13.56
CA ASP A 206 5.39 -2.85 -13.14
C ASP A 206 5.39 -4.02 -12.16
N PHE A 207 5.16 -5.23 -12.69
CA PHE A 207 5.19 -6.49 -11.94
C PHE A 207 6.06 -7.54 -12.69
N ALA A 208 6.69 -8.46 -11.96
CA ALA A 208 7.67 -9.39 -12.52
C ALA A 208 7.05 -10.39 -13.50
N SER A 209 5.93 -11.03 -13.13
CA SER A 209 5.31 -12.08 -13.92
C SER A 209 3.80 -12.14 -13.77
N VAL A 210 3.12 -12.84 -14.69
CA VAL A 210 1.66 -13.14 -14.57
C VAL A 210 1.37 -13.92 -13.29
N LYS A 211 2.27 -14.83 -12.90
CA LYS A 211 2.18 -15.59 -11.67
C LYS A 211 2.12 -14.64 -10.45
N VAL A 212 3.08 -13.73 -10.33
CA VAL A 212 3.12 -12.73 -9.24
C VAL A 212 1.83 -11.91 -9.20
N ALA A 213 1.40 -11.35 -10.35
CA ALA A 213 0.20 -10.54 -10.39
C ALA A 213 -1.05 -11.29 -9.93
N ALA A 214 -1.18 -12.56 -10.32
CA ALA A 214 -2.33 -13.36 -9.96
C ALA A 214 -2.28 -13.86 -8.51
N GLU A 215 -1.12 -14.32 -8.01
CA GLU A 215 -0.95 -14.78 -6.62
C GLU A 215 -1.12 -13.62 -5.63
N ALA A 216 -0.53 -12.46 -5.91
CA ALA A 216 -0.71 -11.27 -5.07
C ALA A 216 -2.15 -10.73 -5.11
N TYR A 217 -2.88 -10.89 -6.24
CA TYR A 217 -4.30 -10.61 -6.27
C TYR A 217 -5.07 -11.54 -5.34
N ASP A 218 -4.83 -12.86 -5.42
CA ASP A 218 -5.44 -13.84 -4.53
C ASP A 218 -5.12 -13.51 -3.06
N ALA A 219 -3.87 -13.16 -2.75
CA ALA A 219 -3.47 -12.70 -1.42
C ALA A 219 -4.26 -11.46 -0.96
N SER A 220 -4.51 -10.50 -1.87
CA SER A 220 -5.23 -9.25 -1.56
C SER A 220 -6.71 -9.43 -1.24
N ILE A 221 -7.30 -10.56 -1.62
CA ILE A 221 -8.71 -10.89 -1.38
C ILE A 221 -8.90 -12.10 -0.45
N SER A 222 -7.80 -12.74 0.01
CA SER A 222 -7.83 -13.98 0.81
C SER A 222 -8.36 -13.78 2.23
N THR A 223 -8.16 -12.58 2.77
CA THR A 223 -8.51 -12.22 4.15
C THR A 223 -8.82 -10.72 4.25
N ASP A 224 -9.12 -10.29 5.46
CA ASP A 224 -9.34 -8.89 5.81
C ASP A 224 -8.87 -8.62 7.25
N LEU A 225 -8.71 -7.35 7.59
CA LEU A 225 -8.17 -6.94 8.89
C LEU A 225 -9.09 -7.22 10.06
N SER A 226 -10.40 -7.41 9.86
CA SER A 226 -11.33 -7.74 10.96
C SER A 226 -10.94 -9.02 11.68
N LYS A 227 -10.24 -9.93 10.99
CA LYS A 227 -9.81 -11.23 11.54
C LYS A 227 -8.57 -11.15 12.41
N MET A 228 -7.81 -10.06 12.37
CA MET A 228 -6.53 -9.92 13.07
C MET A 228 -6.39 -8.61 13.87
N ALA A 229 -7.33 -7.68 13.75
CA ALA A 229 -7.29 -6.38 14.40
C ALA A 229 -7.06 -6.47 15.91
N TYR A 230 -7.74 -7.39 16.59
CA TYR A 230 -7.65 -7.60 18.03
C TYR A 230 -6.27 -8.11 18.51
N LEU A 231 -5.44 -8.62 17.61
CA LEU A 231 -4.08 -9.09 17.90
C LEU A 231 -3.04 -7.96 17.81
N ILE A 232 -3.39 -6.82 17.20
CA ILE A 232 -2.46 -5.71 16.98
C ILE A 232 -2.46 -4.82 18.22
N THR A 233 -1.44 -4.99 19.06
CA THR A 233 -1.30 -4.28 20.34
C THR A 233 -0.59 -2.93 20.22
N SER A 234 0.16 -2.71 19.14
CA SER A 234 0.77 -1.41 18.85
C SER A 234 -0.31 -0.34 18.65
N PRO A 235 -0.05 0.95 18.94
CA PRO A 235 -0.96 2.04 18.59
C PRO A 235 -1.29 2.03 17.09
N VAL A 236 -2.57 2.15 16.73
CA VAL A 236 -3.03 2.10 15.34
C VAL A 236 -3.67 3.42 14.93
N LEU A 237 -3.28 3.95 13.77
CA LEU A 237 -4.00 5.01 13.06
C LEU A 237 -4.65 4.42 11.81
N ILE A 238 -5.93 4.61 11.65
CA ILE A 238 -6.67 4.30 10.42
C ILE A 238 -6.99 5.62 9.72
N ILE A 239 -6.48 5.78 8.50
CA ILE A 239 -6.84 6.90 7.61
C ILE A 239 -7.82 6.34 6.58
N ALA A 240 -9.08 6.68 6.74
CA ALA A 240 -10.19 6.13 5.96
C ALA A 240 -10.81 7.19 5.05
N ALA A 241 -10.87 6.92 3.76
CA ALA A 241 -11.56 7.78 2.79
C ALA A 241 -13.07 7.51 2.80
N VAL A 242 -13.88 8.56 2.90
CA VAL A 242 -15.34 8.45 3.00
C VAL A 242 -15.96 7.86 1.73
N LEU A 243 -15.36 8.11 0.56
CA LEU A 243 -15.82 7.61 -0.74
C LEU A 243 -15.08 6.35 -1.19
N ASP A 244 -14.43 5.62 -0.27
CA ASP A 244 -13.79 4.36 -0.61
C ASP A 244 -14.83 3.31 -1.01
N ASP A 245 -14.65 2.77 -2.19
CA ASP A 245 -15.54 1.74 -2.76
C ASP A 245 -15.10 0.31 -2.42
N ILE A 246 -13.89 0.11 -1.89
CA ILE A 246 -13.36 -1.22 -1.53
C ILE A 246 -13.82 -1.59 -0.14
N THR A 247 -13.61 -0.69 0.83
CA THR A 247 -14.12 -0.84 2.19
C THR A 247 -14.88 0.42 2.59
N SER A 248 -16.16 0.30 2.86
CA SER A 248 -16.99 1.44 3.23
C SER A 248 -16.53 2.06 4.55
N ILE A 249 -16.78 3.37 4.72
CA ILE A 249 -16.42 4.09 5.95
C ILE A 249 -17.08 3.47 7.19
N GLN A 250 -18.30 2.94 7.07
CA GLN A 250 -18.97 2.28 8.20
C GLN A 250 -18.20 1.02 8.63
N VAL A 251 -17.78 0.18 7.69
CA VAL A 251 -16.96 -1.01 7.99
C VAL A 251 -15.63 -0.60 8.63
N GLN A 252 -15.01 0.50 8.18
CA GLN A 252 -13.77 0.99 8.79
C GLN A 252 -13.97 1.38 10.25
N ARG A 253 -15.11 2.05 10.58
CA ARG A 253 -15.47 2.40 11.95
C ARG A 253 -15.69 1.14 12.80
N ASP A 254 -16.50 0.20 12.29
CA ASP A 254 -16.86 -1.02 13.02
C ASP A 254 -15.61 -1.87 13.33
N VAL A 255 -14.71 -2.01 12.36
CA VAL A 255 -13.46 -2.76 12.56
C VAL A 255 -12.48 -2.02 13.45
N ALA A 256 -12.47 -0.68 13.41
CA ALA A 256 -11.62 0.12 14.29
C ALA A 256 -11.89 -0.14 15.78
N GLU A 257 -13.14 -0.42 16.15
CA GLU A 257 -13.53 -0.76 17.53
C GLU A 257 -12.94 -2.10 18.01
N THR A 258 -12.49 -2.96 17.08
CA THR A 258 -11.90 -4.26 17.44
C THR A 258 -10.41 -4.18 17.78
N TYR A 259 -9.72 -3.09 17.42
CA TYR A 259 -8.34 -2.88 17.80
C TYR A 259 -8.24 -2.45 19.26
N PRO A 260 -7.24 -2.92 20.02
CA PRO A 260 -7.03 -2.49 21.41
C PRO A 260 -6.76 -0.99 21.58
N ASN A 261 -6.11 -0.37 20.58
CA ASN A 261 -5.72 1.03 20.62
C ASN A 261 -5.70 1.64 19.20
N ALA A 262 -6.87 2.00 18.67
CA ALA A 262 -6.98 2.61 17.35
C ALA A 262 -7.59 4.03 17.40
N THR A 263 -7.08 4.87 16.51
CA THR A 263 -7.65 6.19 16.17
C THR A 263 -8.07 6.17 14.71
N VAL A 264 -9.24 6.68 14.39
CA VAL A 264 -9.74 6.81 13.01
C VAL A 264 -9.71 8.27 12.59
N VAL A 265 -9.18 8.52 11.42
CA VAL A 265 -9.27 9.82 10.73
C VAL A 265 -9.99 9.59 9.41
N GLU A 266 -11.06 10.35 9.19
CA GLU A 266 -11.87 10.27 7.99
C GLU A 266 -11.52 11.41 7.02
N LEU A 267 -11.24 11.05 5.76
CA LEU A 267 -10.97 12.02 4.71
C LEU A 267 -12.23 12.19 3.84
N PRO A 268 -12.94 13.33 3.94
CA PRO A 268 -14.13 13.59 3.14
C PRO A 268 -13.75 13.82 1.67
N ASN A 269 -14.66 13.46 0.74
CA ASN A 269 -14.51 13.67 -0.70
C ASN A 269 -13.31 12.95 -1.36
N VAL A 270 -12.74 11.97 -0.69
CA VAL A 270 -11.60 11.15 -1.14
C VAL A 270 -12.06 9.72 -1.32
N GLY A 271 -11.55 9.05 -2.35
CA GLY A 271 -11.79 7.64 -2.62
C GLY A 271 -10.63 6.74 -2.17
N HIS A 272 -10.56 5.54 -2.74
CA HIS A 272 -9.52 4.57 -2.38
C HIS A 272 -8.08 5.07 -2.61
N LEU A 273 -7.90 6.04 -3.49
CA LEU A 273 -6.58 6.56 -3.89
C LEU A 273 -6.09 7.73 -3.01
N VAL A 274 -6.19 7.61 -1.68
CA VAL A 274 -5.72 8.65 -0.72
C VAL A 274 -4.30 9.11 -1.04
N HIS A 275 -3.42 8.18 -1.40
CA HIS A 275 -2.01 8.45 -1.73
C HIS A 275 -1.82 9.37 -2.95
N TYR A 276 -2.87 9.54 -3.77
CA TYR A 276 -2.91 10.46 -4.90
C TYR A 276 -3.89 11.62 -4.68
N GLU A 277 -5.07 11.36 -4.09
CA GLU A 277 -6.13 12.36 -3.96
C GLU A 277 -5.90 13.32 -2.80
N ALA A 278 -5.33 12.83 -1.68
CA ALA A 278 -5.10 13.59 -0.46
C ALA A 278 -3.75 13.28 0.23
N PRO A 279 -2.61 13.23 -0.49
CA PRO A 279 -1.34 12.81 0.08
C PRO A 279 -0.83 13.75 1.18
N ALA A 280 -1.07 15.05 1.05
CA ALA A 280 -0.66 16.03 2.05
C ALA A 280 -1.42 15.87 3.36
N GLU A 281 -2.74 15.65 3.29
CA GLU A 281 -3.59 15.42 4.46
C GLU A 281 -3.18 14.12 5.16
N ALA A 282 -2.94 13.05 4.39
CA ALA A 282 -2.43 11.80 4.93
C ALA A 282 -1.09 11.99 5.64
N ALA A 283 -0.15 12.73 5.04
CA ALA A 283 1.16 13.02 5.64
C ALA A 283 1.04 13.84 6.94
N ILE A 284 0.12 14.78 7.01
CA ILE A 284 -0.16 15.56 8.25
C ILE A 284 -0.63 14.63 9.36
N HIS A 285 -1.60 13.76 9.10
CA HIS A 285 -2.12 12.84 10.11
C HIS A 285 -1.10 11.79 10.52
N ILE A 286 -0.31 11.25 9.59
CA ILE A 286 0.82 10.37 9.87
C ILE A 286 1.81 11.09 10.79
N SER A 287 2.20 12.32 10.46
CA SER A 287 3.16 13.09 11.25
C SER A 287 2.66 13.35 12.67
N ALA A 288 1.40 13.76 12.83
CA ALA A 288 0.81 13.98 14.14
C ALA A 288 0.79 12.69 14.99
N PHE A 289 0.48 11.55 14.35
CA PHE A 289 0.43 10.26 15.04
C PHE A 289 1.83 9.74 15.42
N VAL A 290 2.82 9.92 14.54
CA VAL A 290 4.24 9.61 14.84
C VAL A 290 4.72 10.42 16.03
N GLU A 291 4.42 11.74 16.09
CA GLU A 291 4.81 12.60 17.21
C GLU A 291 4.23 12.16 18.55
N SER A 292 2.99 11.67 18.55
CA SER A 292 2.32 11.21 19.77
C SER A 292 2.75 9.82 20.24
N ASN A 293 3.53 9.09 19.42
CA ASN A 293 3.97 7.71 19.70
C ASN A 293 5.50 7.54 19.59
N LYS A 294 6.25 8.59 19.92
CA LYS A 294 7.73 8.57 19.97
C LYS A 294 8.29 7.67 21.06
#